data_f58757640a574442d68b9caa4cbdad11
#
_entry.id   f58757640a574442d68b9caa4cbdad11
#
_cell.length_a   1.000
_cell.length_b   1.000
_cell.length_c   1.000
_cell.angle_alpha   90.00
_cell.angle_beta   90.00
_cell.angle_gamma   90.00
#
_symmetry.space_group_name_H-M   'P 1'
#
loop_
_entity.id
_entity.type
_entity.pdbx_description
1 polymer ?
#
loop_
_entity_poly.entity_id
_entity_poly.type
_entity_poly.pdbx_seq_one_letter_code
_entity_poly.pdbx_strand_id
1 'polypeptide(L)'
;MKLKLVNLLISICSLGIFITCYINEIGIRRILLCSLSIIMFLFFMVCYIKKDDDSNVLFLEKENLELNKQITELALLNDENKSIAFWEMYGKTSLVIGLDLGENKVDVNLLNTTYASMIDVEHAVLNYSNGNWYIEDIGSVNGTSIIKSDGKKYKLTSGKPCFVEKGDILCISLAKLKLC
;
A
#
# COMPACT_ATOMS: atom_id res chain seq x y z
N MET A 1 -15.56 18.30 -3.92
CA MET A 1 -16.87 18.61 -3.34
C MET A 1 -17.57 19.81 -3.98
N LYS A 2 -16.94 21.01 -4.07
CA LYS A 2 -17.55 22.23 -4.64
C LYS A 2 -18.10 22.08 -6.08
N LEU A 3 -17.38 21.40 -6.99
CA LEU A 3 -17.80 21.27 -8.40
C LEU A 3 -19.01 20.34 -8.60
N LYS A 4 -19.16 19.28 -7.77
CA LYS A 4 -20.35 18.42 -7.77
C LYS A 4 -21.59 19.17 -7.35
N LEU A 5 -21.47 19.99 -6.30
CA LEU A 5 -22.57 20.83 -5.83
C LEU A 5 -23.01 21.83 -6.90
N VAL A 6 -22.05 22.41 -7.63
CA VAL A 6 -22.33 23.33 -8.75
C VAL A 6 -23.08 22.61 -9.87
N ASN A 7 -22.64 21.44 -10.32
CA ASN A 7 -23.31 20.67 -11.37
C ASN A 7 -24.73 20.27 -10.96
N LEU A 8 -24.93 19.87 -9.70
CA LEU A 8 -26.24 19.55 -9.16
C LEU A 8 -27.16 20.79 -9.14
N LEU A 9 -26.65 21.93 -8.69
CA LEU A 9 -27.42 23.20 -8.68
C LEU A 9 -27.82 23.64 -10.09
N ILE A 10 -26.92 23.56 -11.09
CA ILE A 10 -27.19 23.85 -12.48
C ILE A 10 -28.30 22.93 -13.04
N SER A 11 -28.23 21.64 -12.71
CA SER A 11 -29.22 20.64 -13.08
C SER A 11 -30.60 20.98 -12.51
N ILE A 12 -30.70 21.39 -11.23
CA ILE A 12 -31.92 21.81 -10.58
C ILE A 12 -32.46 23.10 -11.23
N CYS A 13 -31.61 24.09 -11.51
CA CYS A 13 -32.01 25.34 -12.19
C CYS A 13 -32.54 25.05 -13.60
N SER A 14 -31.96 24.14 -14.37
CA SER A 14 -32.44 23.77 -15.71
C SER A 14 -33.83 23.12 -15.65
N LEU A 15 -34.11 22.33 -14.61
CA LEU A 15 -35.43 21.76 -14.38
C LEU A 15 -36.48 22.87 -14.05
N GLY A 16 -36.10 23.85 -13.25
CA GLY A 16 -36.94 25.02 -12.94
C GLY A 16 -37.29 25.84 -14.20
N ILE A 17 -36.30 26.07 -15.08
CA ILE A 17 -36.52 26.74 -16.38
C ILE A 17 -37.47 25.92 -17.26
N PHE A 18 -37.32 24.59 -17.30
CA PHE A 18 -38.23 23.70 -18.03
C PHE A 18 -39.70 23.89 -17.59
N ILE A 19 -39.95 23.88 -16.27
CA ILE A 19 -41.28 24.02 -15.70
C ILE A 19 -41.91 25.41 -16.06
N THR A 20 -41.13 26.47 -15.90
CA THR A 20 -41.60 27.83 -16.21
C THR A 20 -41.89 28.03 -17.71
N CYS A 21 -41.05 27.50 -18.60
CA CYS A 21 -41.26 27.49 -20.04
C CYS A 21 -42.48 26.66 -20.44
N TYR A 22 -42.71 25.54 -19.80
CA TYR A 22 -43.86 24.67 -20.07
C TYR A 22 -45.19 25.37 -19.73
N ILE A 23 -45.22 26.16 -18.65
CA ILE A 23 -46.42 26.84 -18.18
C ILE A 23 -46.74 28.14 -18.98
N ASN A 24 -45.70 28.96 -19.28
CA ASN A 24 -45.90 30.33 -19.75
C ASN A 24 -45.79 30.48 -21.26
N GLU A 25 -45.13 29.56 -22.00
CA GLU A 25 -44.94 29.71 -23.44
C GLU A 25 -45.94 28.87 -24.25
N ILE A 26 -46.34 29.38 -25.42
CA ILE A 26 -47.29 28.71 -26.33
C ILE A 26 -46.63 28.48 -27.70
N GLY A 27 -46.92 27.32 -28.35
CA GLY A 27 -46.51 27.02 -29.71
C GLY A 27 -45.06 26.48 -29.84
N ILE A 28 -44.42 26.71 -30.99
CA ILE A 28 -43.09 26.16 -31.36
C ILE A 28 -41.99 26.63 -30.40
N ARG A 29 -42.04 27.85 -29.87
CA ARG A 29 -41.10 28.37 -28.87
C ARG A 29 -41.04 27.52 -27.63
N ARG A 30 -42.19 27.03 -27.13
CA ARG A 30 -42.26 26.13 -25.97
C ARG A 30 -41.48 24.84 -26.21
N ILE A 31 -41.68 24.25 -27.40
CA ILE A 31 -41.01 23.00 -27.75
C ILE A 31 -39.48 23.19 -27.80
N LEU A 32 -38.97 24.26 -28.42
CA LEU A 32 -37.56 24.57 -28.53
C LEU A 32 -36.89 24.81 -27.16
N LEU A 33 -37.53 25.62 -26.30
CA LEU A 33 -37.00 25.94 -24.97
C LEU A 33 -37.02 24.73 -24.05
N CYS A 34 -38.07 23.91 -24.10
CA CYS A 34 -38.16 22.68 -23.32
C CYS A 34 -37.12 21.65 -23.77
N SER A 35 -36.90 21.47 -25.08
CA SER A 35 -35.86 20.54 -25.57
C SER A 35 -34.47 20.97 -25.16
N LEU A 36 -34.13 22.26 -25.23
CA LEU A 36 -32.82 22.78 -24.79
C LEU A 36 -32.61 22.57 -23.29
N SER A 37 -33.62 22.80 -22.46
CA SER A 37 -33.53 22.57 -21.01
C SER A 37 -33.33 21.12 -20.65
N ILE A 38 -34.00 20.19 -21.36
CA ILE A 38 -33.79 18.73 -21.17
C ILE A 38 -32.36 18.32 -21.55
N ILE A 39 -31.85 18.82 -22.66
CA ILE A 39 -30.49 18.52 -23.10
C ILE A 39 -29.46 19.00 -22.06
N MET A 40 -29.62 20.24 -21.55
CA MET A 40 -28.77 20.75 -20.47
C MET A 40 -28.84 19.89 -19.20
N PHE A 41 -30.05 19.52 -18.79
CA PHE A 41 -30.24 18.67 -17.61
C PHE A 41 -29.50 17.35 -17.76
N LEU A 42 -29.67 16.64 -18.89
CA LEU A 42 -29.02 15.37 -19.17
C LEU A 42 -27.49 15.51 -19.24
N PHE A 43 -27.00 16.57 -19.87
CA PHE A 43 -25.55 16.82 -19.95
C PHE A 43 -24.91 16.99 -18.56
N PHE A 44 -25.49 17.82 -17.69
CA PHE A 44 -24.96 18.02 -16.34
C PHE A 44 -25.14 16.80 -15.43
N MET A 45 -26.22 16.01 -15.62
CA MET A 45 -26.40 14.74 -14.92
C MET A 45 -25.35 13.72 -15.32
N VAL A 46 -25.02 13.58 -16.61
CA VAL A 46 -23.93 12.71 -17.08
C VAL A 46 -22.60 13.17 -16.53
N CYS A 47 -22.30 14.46 -16.53
CA CYS A 47 -21.08 15.01 -15.91
C CYS A 47 -21.00 14.75 -14.40
N TYR A 48 -22.13 14.77 -13.72
CA TYR A 48 -22.21 14.47 -12.29
C TYR A 48 -21.86 12.99 -12.01
N ILE A 49 -22.49 12.06 -12.75
CA ILE A 49 -22.30 10.61 -12.61
C ILE A 49 -20.84 10.21 -13.01
N LYS A 50 -20.36 10.68 -14.16
CA LYS A 50 -19.02 10.34 -14.64
C LYS A 50 -17.91 10.73 -13.65
N LYS A 51 -18.09 11.87 -12.96
CA LYS A 51 -17.11 12.31 -11.97
C LYS A 51 -17.08 11.45 -10.71
N ASP A 52 -18.15 10.74 -10.38
CA ASP A 52 -18.16 9.78 -9.28
C ASP A 52 -17.36 8.53 -9.62
N ASP A 53 -17.49 8.03 -10.85
CA ASP A 53 -16.72 6.87 -11.31
C ASP A 53 -15.21 7.15 -11.28
N ASP A 54 -14.76 8.28 -11.83
CA ASP A 54 -13.34 8.66 -11.86
C ASP A 54 -12.75 8.77 -10.44
N SER A 55 -13.51 9.32 -9.48
CA SER A 55 -13.05 9.46 -8.10
C SER A 55 -12.96 8.11 -7.36
N ASN A 56 -13.89 7.20 -7.63
CA ASN A 56 -13.89 5.86 -7.03
C ASN A 56 -12.76 5.01 -7.61
N VAL A 57 -12.52 5.08 -8.92
CA VAL A 57 -11.40 4.37 -9.57
C VAL A 57 -10.07 4.86 -8.99
N LEU A 58 -9.85 6.16 -8.87
CA LEU A 58 -8.63 6.72 -8.29
C LEU A 58 -8.44 6.32 -6.83
N PHE A 59 -9.52 6.26 -6.03
CA PHE A 59 -9.47 5.82 -4.64
C PHE A 59 -9.08 4.34 -4.55
N LEU A 60 -9.72 3.46 -5.34
CA LEU A 60 -9.42 2.03 -5.39
C LEU A 60 -7.99 1.76 -5.90
N GLU A 61 -7.52 2.51 -6.88
CA GLU A 61 -6.15 2.40 -7.39
C GLU A 61 -5.13 2.78 -6.32
N LYS A 62 -5.38 3.86 -5.57
CA LYS A 62 -4.52 4.28 -4.47
C LYS A 62 -4.51 3.24 -3.33
N GLU A 63 -5.67 2.72 -2.95
CA GLU A 63 -5.79 1.68 -1.92
C GLU A 63 -5.06 0.40 -2.35
N ASN A 64 -5.22 -0.05 -3.59
CA ASN A 64 -4.49 -1.19 -4.14
C ASN A 64 -2.98 -0.96 -4.19
N LEU A 65 -2.54 0.27 -4.47
CA LEU A 65 -1.12 0.63 -4.46
C LEU A 65 -0.52 0.55 -3.06
N GLU A 66 -1.23 1.04 -2.04
CA GLU A 66 -0.81 0.96 -0.64
C GLU A 66 -0.78 -0.50 -0.14
N LEU A 67 -1.82 -1.30 -0.45
CA LEU A 67 -1.86 -2.73 -0.12
C LEU A 67 -0.70 -3.49 -0.78
N ASN A 68 -0.37 -3.16 -2.03
CA ASN A 68 0.72 -3.83 -2.76
C ASN A 68 2.11 -3.50 -2.20
N LYS A 69 2.27 -2.37 -1.49
CA LYS A 69 3.50 -1.99 -0.79
C LYS A 69 3.63 -2.64 0.59
N GLN A 70 2.54 -3.14 1.16
CA GLN A 70 2.55 -3.71 2.50
C GLN A 70 3.38 -5.01 2.51
N ILE A 71 4.31 -5.09 3.46
CA ILE A 71 5.06 -6.32 3.73
C ILE A 71 4.18 -7.23 4.58
N THR A 72 3.88 -8.41 4.09
CA THR A 72 3.01 -9.39 4.76
C THR A 72 3.74 -10.64 5.23
N GLU A 73 4.86 -10.94 4.59
CA GLU A 73 5.64 -12.14 4.86
C GLU A 73 7.14 -11.89 4.79
N LEU A 74 7.89 -12.68 5.53
CA LEU A 74 9.34 -12.81 5.44
C LEU A 74 9.68 -14.20 4.92
N ALA A 75 10.39 -14.30 3.80
CA ALA A 75 10.73 -15.56 3.14
C ALA A 75 12.22 -15.86 3.23
N LEU A 76 12.62 -17.02 3.79
CA LEU A 76 13.99 -17.51 3.74
C LEU A 76 14.30 -18.01 2.33
N LEU A 77 15.41 -17.54 1.77
CA LEU A 77 15.90 -17.94 0.46
C LEU A 77 17.05 -18.95 0.58
N ASN A 78 17.06 -19.95 -0.30
CA ASN A 78 18.22 -20.81 -0.49
C ASN A 78 19.25 -20.14 -1.44
N ASP A 79 20.37 -20.84 -1.73
CA ASP A 79 21.44 -20.34 -2.59
C ASP A 79 20.99 -20.11 -4.05
N GLU A 80 19.91 -20.78 -4.48
CA GLU A 80 19.28 -20.56 -5.79
C GLU A 80 18.25 -19.42 -5.78
N ASN A 81 18.13 -18.65 -4.67
CA ASN A 81 17.13 -17.61 -4.40
C ASN A 81 15.67 -18.10 -4.45
N LYS A 82 15.43 -19.40 -4.18
CA LYS A 82 14.10 -19.96 -3.99
C LYS A 82 13.70 -19.87 -2.53
N SER A 83 12.45 -19.51 -2.26
CA SER A 83 11.89 -19.48 -0.91
C SER A 83 11.70 -20.88 -0.36
N ILE A 84 12.24 -21.15 0.85
CA ILE A 84 12.21 -22.46 1.52
C ILE A 84 11.49 -22.45 2.88
N ALA A 85 11.29 -21.27 3.47
CA ALA A 85 10.51 -21.09 4.68
C ALA A 85 9.88 -19.70 4.69
N PHE A 86 8.78 -19.54 5.44
CA PHE A 86 8.02 -18.29 5.51
C PHE A 86 7.62 -17.99 6.95
N TRP A 87 7.57 -16.70 7.30
CA TRP A 87 7.05 -16.17 8.55
C TRP A 87 6.05 -15.05 8.24
N GLU A 88 4.86 -15.15 8.80
CA GLU A 88 3.83 -14.14 8.65
C GLU A 88 4.18 -12.90 9.49
N MET A 89 4.05 -11.72 8.87
CA MET A 89 4.30 -10.43 9.50
C MET A 89 3.01 -9.67 9.82
N TYR A 90 1.87 -10.15 9.32
CA TYR A 90 0.57 -9.50 9.54
C TYR A 90 0.22 -9.45 11.03
N GLY A 91 -0.18 -8.27 11.52
CA GLY A 91 -0.53 -8.05 12.93
C GLY A 91 0.65 -8.05 13.90
N LYS A 92 1.88 -8.24 13.42
CA LYS A 92 3.09 -8.14 14.24
C LYS A 92 3.59 -6.69 14.30
N THR A 93 4.14 -6.31 15.45
CA THR A 93 4.78 -5.01 15.66
C THR A 93 6.28 -5.12 15.83
N SER A 94 6.78 -6.32 16.13
CA SER A 94 8.19 -6.63 16.25
C SER A 94 8.42 -8.11 15.96
N LEU A 95 9.58 -8.45 15.37
CA LEU A 95 10.03 -9.81 15.09
C LEU A 95 11.53 -9.90 15.40
N VAL A 96 11.90 -10.75 16.36
CA VAL A 96 13.30 -11.07 16.67
C VAL A 96 13.79 -12.16 15.72
N ILE A 97 14.93 -11.93 15.09
CA ILE A 97 15.57 -12.84 14.14
C ILE A 97 16.85 -13.40 14.77
N GLY A 98 16.98 -14.71 14.80
CA GLY A 98 18.17 -15.36 15.37
C GLY A 98 18.04 -16.87 15.49
N LEU A 99 18.64 -17.45 16.53
CA LEU A 99 18.64 -18.89 16.81
C LEU A 99 17.79 -19.17 18.06
N ASP A 100 16.77 -19.99 17.93
CA ASP A 100 15.96 -20.47 19.07
C ASP A 100 16.71 -21.65 19.74
N LEU A 101 17.28 -21.40 20.90
CA LEU A 101 17.94 -22.39 21.74
C LEU A 101 17.09 -22.85 22.92
N GLY A 102 15.80 -22.46 22.96
CA GLY A 102 14.82 -22.85 23.97
C GLY A 102 14.78 -21.96 25.22
N GLU A 103 15.79 -21.12 25.45
CA GLU A 103 15.87 -20.19 26.58
C GLU A 103 15.54 -18.74 26.20
N ASN A 104 15.54 -18.45 24.91
CA ASN A 104 15.30 -17.14 24.32
C ASN A 104 14.04 -17.12 23.44
N LYS A 105 13.47 -15.93 23.25
CA LYS A 105 12.31 -15.76 22.39
C LYS A 105 12.73 -15.22 21.03
N VAL A 106 12.66 -16.08 20.00
CA VAL A 106 12.95 -15.75 18.61
C VAL A 106 11.69 -16.01 17.77
N ASP A 107 11.28 -15.02 16.99
CA ASP A 107 10.12 -15.14 16.09
C ASP A 107 10.52 -15.75 14.75
N VAL A 108 11.70 -15.39 14.24
CA VAL A 108 12.29 -15.89 12.98
C VAL A 108 13.47 -16.76 13.32
N ASN A 109 13.21 -18.06 13.51
CA ASN A 109 14.23 -19.01 13.91
C ASN A 109 15.03 -19.54 12.69
N LEU A 110 16.33 -19.29 12.68
CA LEU A 110 17.27 -19.68 11.63
C LEU A 110 18.19 -20.85 12.03
N LEU A 111 17.89 -21.56 13.13
CA LEU A 111 18.71 -22.66 13.66
C LEU A 111 18.91 -23.77 12.63
N ASN A 112 17.91 -24.06 11.80
CA ASN A 112 17.98 -25.13 10.81
C ASN A 112 18.53 -24.68 9.44
N THR A 113 19.20 -23.51 9.38
CA THR A 113 19.82 -23.02 8.15
C THR A 113 21.26 -23.48 8.04
N THR A 114 21.80 -23.58 6.82
CA THR A 114 23.23 -23.91 6.55
C THR A 114 24.17 -22.92 7.23
N TYR A 115 23.69 -21.68 7.50
CA TYR A 115 24.52 -20.61 8.05
C TYR A 115 24.27 -20.37 9.55
N ALA A 116 23.62 -21.31 10.27
CA ALA A 116 23.26 -21.14 11.69
C ALA A 116 24.50 -20.84 12.57
N SER A 117 25.67 -21.48 12.31
CA SER A 117 26.88 -21.21 13.07
C SER A 117 27.45 -19.79 12.97
N MET A 118 26.92 -18.98 12.04
CA MET A 118 27.32 -17.59 11.83
C MET A 118 26.25 -16.60 12.31
N ILE A 119 25.17 -17.08 12.89
CA ILE A 119 24.03 -16.30 13.35
C ILE A 119 24.01 -16.28 14.87
N ASP A 120 23.83 -15.12 15.47
CA ASP A 120 23.73 -14.99 16.92
C ASP A 120 22.33 -15.37 17.42
N VAL A 121 22.20 -15.68 18.72
CA VAL A 121 20.94 -16.07 19.38
C VAL A 121 19.87 -15.01 19.18
N GLU A 122 20.24 -13.75 19.34
CA GLU A 122 19.44 -12.59 18.97
C GLU A 122 20.29 -11.72 18.05
N HIS A 123 20.10 -11.88 16.72
CA HIS A 123 20.98 -11.27 15.73
C HIS A 123 20.48 -9.90 15.27
N ALA A 124 19.21 -9.82 14.96
CA ALA A 124 18.56 -8.61 14.48
C ALA A 124 17.09 -8.56 14.88
N VAL A 125 16.50 -7.38 14.83
CA VAL A 125 15.06 -7.18 15.09
C VAL A 125 14.42 -6.36 13.99
N LEU A 126 13.26 -6.79 13.54
CA LEU A 126 12.35 -6.01 12.69
C LEU A 126 11.32 -5.34 13.59
N ASN A 127 11.18 -4.03 13.49
CA ASN A 127 10.20 -3.24 14.23
C ASN A 127 9.29 -2.48 13.28
N TYR A 128 7.96 -2.51 13.54
CA TYR A 128 6.96 -1.76 12.81
C TYR A 128 6.64 -0.45 13.55
N SER A 129 6.81 0.67 12.89
CA SER A 129 6.54 1.98 13.46
C SER A 129 6.04 2.94 12.37
N ASN A 130 4.99 3.71 12.70
CA ASN A 130 4.43 4.73 11.80
C ASN A 130 4.12 4.23 10.37
N GLY A 131 3.58 3.01 10.26
CA GLY A 131 3.22 2.43 8.96
C GLY A 131 4.38 1.79 8.20
N ASN A 132 5.59 1.72 8.79
CA ASN A 132 6.79 1.23 8.12
C ASN A 132 7.54 0.21 8.96
N TRP A 133 8.27 -0.68 8.28
CA TRP A 133 9.18 -1.62 8.91
C TRP A 133 10.62 -1.10 8.92
N TYR A 134 11.31 -1.39 10.01
CA TYR A 134 12.73 -1.06 10.22
C TYR A 134 13.45 -2.28 10.72
N ILE A 135 14.63 -2.58 10.16
CA ILE A 135 15.55 -3.59 10.64
C ILE A 135 16.66 -2.95 11.47
N GLU A 136 17.00 -3.56 12.57
CA GLU A 136 18.11 -3.16 13.45
C GLU A 136 18.99 -4.36 13.77
N ASP A 137 20.29 -4.22 13.59
CA ASP A 137 21.29 -5.15 14.07
C ASP A 137 21.53 -4.90 15.56
N ILE A 138 21.28 -5.89 16.41
CA ILE A 138 21.34 -5.76 17.87
C ILE A 138 22.68 -6.21 18.48
N GLY A 139 23.76 -6.00 17.77
CA GLY A 139 25.14 -6.31 18.21
C GLY A 139 25.67 -7.62 17.72
N SER A 140 25.22 -8.06 16.54
CA SER A 140 25.65 -9.33 15.97
C SER A 140 27.14 -9.36 15.61
N VAL A 141 27.77 -10.53 15.77
CA VAL A 141 29.22 -10.73 15.50
C VAL A 141 29.52 -10.61 14.00
N ASN A 142 28.71 -11.24 13.16
CA ASN A 142 28.93 -11.28 11.72
C ASN A 142 28.20 -10.18 10.94
N GLY A 143 27.33 -9.42 11.61
CA GLY A 143 26.67 -8.27 11.07
C GLY A 143 25.46 -8.58 10.18
N THR A 144 24.62 -7.56 10.01
CA THR A 144 23.43 -7.54 9.17
C THR A 144 23.66 -6.63 7.97
N SER A 145 23.11 -6.99 6.81
CA SER A 145 23.12 -6.16 5.60
C SER A 145 21.75 -6.19 4.93
N ILE A 146 21.46 -5.18 4.12
CA ILE A 146 20.24 -5.11 3.28
C ILE A 146 20.67 -5.07 1.81
N ILE A 147 20.02 -5.85 0.97
CA ILE A 147 20.07 -5.70 -0.49
C ILE A 147 18.75 -5.06 -0.90
N LYS A 148 18.81 -3.85 -1.41
CA LYS A 148 17.66 -3.12 -1.91
C LYS A 148 17.17 -3.70 -3.23
N SER A 149 15.93 -3.39 -3.61
CA SER A 149 15.31 -3.84 -4.87
C SER A 149 16.10 -3.42 -6.12
N ASP A 150 16.93 -2.35 -6.03
CA ASP A 150 17.86 -1.93 -7.09
C ASP A 150 19.18 -2.74 -7.13
N GLY A 151 19.31 -3.73 -6.26
CA GLY A 151 20.49 -4.61 -6.15
C GLY A 151 21.65 -4.07 -5.31
N LYS A 152 21.56 -2.85 -4.79
CA LYS A 152 22.61 -2.28 -3.94
C LYS A 152 22.59 -2.91 -2.55
N LYS A 153 23.77 -3.26 -2.06
CA LYS A 153 23.96 -3.84 -0.72
C LYS A 153 24.50 -2.80 0.26
N TYR A 154 23.85 -2.70 1.41
CA TYR A 154 24.23 -1.80 2.51
C TYR A 154 24.46 -2.62 3.77
N LYS A 155 25.61 -2.45 4.42
CA LYS A 155 25.88 -3.03 5.75
C LYS A 155 25.23 -2.10 6.80
N LEU A 156 24.51 -2.68 7.76
CA LEU A 156 23.93 -1.93 8.87
C LEU A 156 25.00 -1.53 9.89
N THR A 157 24.76 -0.41 10.53
CA THR A 157 25.46 -0.03 11.75
C THR A 157 24.67 -0.61 12.93
N SER A 158 25.31 -1.39 13.79
CA SER A 158 24.66 -1.95 14.97
C SER A 158 24.02 -0.87 15.83
N GLY A 159 22.84 -1.16 16.37
CA GLY A 159 22.03 -0.25 17.17
C GLY A 159 21.39 0.91 16.40
N LYS A 160 21.37 0.85 15.06
CA LYS A 160 20.71 1.88 14.23
C LYS A 160 19.62 1.26 13.35
N PRO A 161 18.34 1.63 13.58
CA PRO A 161 17.25 1.19 12.73
C PRO A 161 17.41 1.69 11.28
N CYS A 162 17.18 0.79 10.33
CA CYS A 162 17.22 1.08 8.89
C CYS A 162 15.88 0.74 8.25
N PHE A 163 15.31 1.67 7.50
CA PHE A 163 14.05 1.50 6.78
C PHE A 163 14.15 0.41 5.70
N VAL A 164 13.12 -0.44 5.65
CA VAL A 164 13.01 -1.53 4.68
C VAL A 164 11.68 -1.50 3.94
N GLU A 165 11.69 -2.01 2.71
CA GLU A 165 10.56 -2.04 1.81
C GLU A 165 10.31 -3.45 1.28
N LYS A 166 9.10 -3.68 0.78
CA LYS A 166 8.76 -4.91 0.08
C LYS A 166 9.70 -5.14 -1.10
N GLY A 167 10.22 -6.37 -1.18
CA GLY A 167 11.21 -6.75 -2.18
C GLY A 167 12.67 -6.65 -1.72
N ASP A 168 12.96 -5.93 -0.62
CA ASP A 168 14.30 -5.91 -0.02
C ASP A 168 14.67 -7.30 0.52
N ILE A 169 15.96 -7.59 0.52
CA ILE A 169 16.53 -8.83 1.08
C ILE A 169 17.40 -8.47 2.28
N LEU A 170 17.04 -8.98 3.44
CA LEU A 170 17.84 -8.90 4.66
C LEU A 170 18.87 -10.02 4.65
N CYS A 171 20.13 -9.70 4.82
CA CYS A 171 21.20 -10.67 4.99
C CYS A 171 21.58 -10.73 6.47
N ILE A 172 21.12 -11.78 7.15
CA ILE A 172 21.47 -12.11 8.53
C ILE A 172 22.74 -12.94 8.45
N SER A 173 23.91 -12.29 8.61
CA SER A 173 25.17 -12.87 8.16
C SER A 173 25.12 -13.28 6.68
N LEU A 174 25.04 -14.58 6.37
CA LEU A 174 24.89 -15.13 5.02
C LEU A 174 23.48 -15.61 4.68
N ALA A 175 22.61 -15.81 5.68
CA ALA A 175 21.23 -16.18 5.45
C ALA A 175 20.43 -15.01 4.84
N LYS A 176 19.67 -15.28 3.78
CA LYS A 176 18.92 -14.27 3.04
C LYS A 176 17.44 -14.39 3.35
N LEU A 177 16.84 -13.31 3.83
CA LEU A 177 15.41 -13.19 4.13
C LEU A 177 14.80 -12.11 3.23
N LYS A 178 13.87 -12.48 2.36
CA LYS A 178 13.17 -11.55 1.46
C LYS A 178 11.88 -11.04 2.10
N LEU A 179 11.65 -9.74 2.02
CA LEU A 179 10.42 -9.08 2.42
C LEU A 179 9.37 -9.16 1.28
N CYS A 180 8.21 -9.81 1.52
CA CYS A 180 7.18 -10.11 0.53
C CYS A 180 5.84 -9.39 0.81
#